data_d839bd971fb8a6652c995bed89f130bc
#
_entry.id   d839bd971fb8a6652c995bed89f130bc
#
_cell.length_a   1.000
_cell.length_b   1.000
_cell.length_c   1.000
_cell.angle_alpha   90.00
_cell.angle_beta   90.00
_cell.angle_gamma   90.00
#
_symmetry.space_group_name_H-M   'P 1'
#
loop_
_entity.id
_entity.type
_entity.pdbx_description
1 polymer ?
#
loop_
_entity_poly.entity_id
_entity_poly.type
_entity_poly.pdbx_seq_one_letter_code
_entity_poly.pdbx_strand_id
1 'polypeptide(L)'
;EGAITLTMGKSGLSKKSQAIYQKWVRSGGMQSTLVSLDRNIFDKPAFEILNKGPIRNLLKTPLEYLRLVSEFSENMTRISEFKRAYTKSKKGGLTEKEAIERGGFESRDITIDYSKMGLKMKGLNQIAAFYNARLQGYAKIYDAFKQRPARAFTMITGSIILPSIYFWLANKDDPIYQRQPEWVKNNYWVVVHDGVPYRIAKPFDLGVVFGTGTEQLLDWLNKEHPDEINDFIYDFGISQLKNINPTPTFLAPVIETYMNKSFFSGKPIVPDYMDKKLLSKYQYTSYTSEVAKGISRAINTMIGNDYTKLDNPMFIDNFLNAWFATLGRFVIQMSDKGLVEFGIIDDPIKPTDNLTIIPGLRAFNLRDPSGSSEFITDFYKEFSKIDKDVGSILALEKAGNIKEALKVKEKINMKDKNVLQLLNIRDALKEINYVIRNIYNTKKYTADEKRELIDAHYLLMIKTAKRGLDMMYYKVDNDNK
;
A
#
# COMPACT_ATOMS: atom_id res chain seq x y z
N GLU A 1 25.60 15.00 13.99
CA GLU A 1 25.69 16.13 14.92
C GLU A 1 24.45 16.18 15.83
N GLY A 2 23.23 16.05 15.30
CA GLY A 2 21.98 16.04 16.07
C GLY A 2 21.92 14.93 17.10
N ALA A 3 22.31 13.70 16.75
CA ALA A 3 22.36 12.57 17.67
C ALA A 3 23.27 12.85 18.87
N ILE A 4 24.48 13.35 18.59
CA ILE A 4 25.45 13.69 19.65
C ILE A 4 24.89 14.81 20.55
N THR A 5 24.33 15.86 19.98
CA THR A 5 23.76 16.98 20.75
C THR A 5 22.58 16.54 21.60
N LEU A 6 21.71 15.67 21.08
CA LEU A 6 20.56 15.13 21.81
C LEU A 6 21.00 14.23 22.96
N THR A 7 21.86 13.26 22.69
CA THR A 7 22.31 12.28 23.68
C THR A 7 23.17 12.92 24.79
N MET A 8 24.19 13.69 24.39
CA MET A 8 25.07 14.36 25.35
C MET A 8 24.40 15.52 26.10
N GLY A 9 23.43 16.19 25.44
CA GLY A 9 22.66 17.27 26.06
C GLY A 9 21.68 16.73 27.09
N LYS A 10 21.00 15.64 26.82
CA LYS A 10 20.04 15.00 27.73
C LYS A 10 20.72 14.31 28.89
N SER A 11 21.86 13.66 28.67
CA SER A 11 22.64 12.98 29.70
C SER A 11 23.50 13.91 30.59
N GLY A 12 23.65 15.20 30.20
CA GLY A 12 24.49 16.16 30.88
C GLY A 12 26.00 15.95 30.67
N LEU A 13 26.41 15.01 29.82
CA LEU A 13 27.82 14.68 29.56
C LEU A 13 28.60 15.82 28.87
N SER A 14 27.92 16.77 28.24
CA SER A 14 28.53 17.94 27.64
C SER A 14 27.77 19.21 28.01
N LYS A 15 28.39 20.13 28.76
CA LYS A 15 27.79 21.42 29.13
C LYS A 15 27.29 22.23 27.94
N LYS A 16 28.01 22.21 26.81
CA LYS A 16 27.62 22.90 25.57
C LYS A 16 26.37 22.27 24.95
N SER A 17 26.32 20.95 24.85
CA SER A 17 25.15 20.23 24.32
C SER A 17 23.95 20.35 25.26
N GLN A 18 24.18 20.37 26.58
CA GLN A 18 23.14 20.56 27.59
C GLN A 18 22.50 21.97 27.48
N ALA A 19 23.32 23.00 27.32
CA ALA A 19 22.80 24.35 27.10
C ALA A 19 21.93 24.47 25.84
N ILE A 20 22.34 23.87 24.73
CA ILE A 20 21.53 23.83 23.46
C ILE A 20 20.25 23.02 23.69
N TYR A 21 20.33 21.84 24.34
CA TYR A 21 19.18 21.02 24.65
C TYR A 21 18.13 21.77 25.49
N GLN A 22 18.55 22.44 26.57
CA GLN A 22 17.63 23.23 27.40
C GLN A 22 16.97 24.39 26.65
N LYS A 23 17.74 25.11 25.82
CA LYS A 23 17.18 26.18 24.96
C LYS A 23 16.15 25.63 23.98
N TRP A 24 16.43 24.48 23.37
CA TRP A 24 15.52 23.79 22.44
C TRP A 24 14.23 23.37 23.14
N VAL A 25 14.29 22.74 24.31
CA VAL A 25 13.12 22.38 25.11
C VAL A 25 12.29 23.61 25.48
N ARG A 26 12.94 24.68 25.98
CA ARG A 26 12.28 25.94 26.36
C ARG A 26 11.63 26.65 25.18
N SER A 27 12.17 26.52 23.99
CA SER A 27 11.59 27.12 22.76
C SER A 27 10.34 26.40 22.26
N GLY A 28 9.94 25.28 22.85
CA GLY A 28 8.88 24.41 22.35
C GLY A 28 9.26 23.64 21.06
N GLY A 29 10.54 23.64 20.66
CA GLY A 29 11.01 22.96 19.45
C GLY A 29 10.86 21.42 19.51
N MET A 30 10.71 20.89 20.72
CA MET A 30 10.47 19.46 20.95
C MET A 30 8.99 19.06 20.76
N GLN A 31 8.05 20.00 20.83
CA GLN A 31 6.63 19.69 20.82
C GLN A 31 6.15 19.22 19.44
N SER A 32 5.58 18.02 19.36
CA SER A 32 4.71 17.61 18.27
C SER A 32 3.32 17.34 18.83
N THR A 33 2.27 17.57 18.04
CA THR A 33 0.87 17.49 18.52
C THR A 33 0.48 16.07 18.97
N LEU A 34 1.09 15.04 18.39
CA LEU A 34 0.87 13.65 18.79
C LEU A 34 1.43 13.36 20.18
N VAL A 35 2.52 14.02 20.56
CA VAL A 35 3.23 13.81 21.84
C VAL A 35 2.69 14.76 22.93
N SER A 36 2.13 15.91 22.57
CA SER A 36 1.58 16.88 23.53
C SER A 36 0.25 16.46 24.15
N LEU A 37 -0.41 15.44 23.61
CA LEU A 37 -1.62 14.85 24.19
C LEU A 37 -1.32 13.96 25.41
N ASP A 38 -0.11 13.46 25.55
CA ASP A 38 0.30 12.60 26.66
C ASP A 38 1.47 13.22 27.44
N ARG A 39 1.15 14.11 28.40
CA ARG A 39 2.12 14.76 29.28
C ARG A 39 2.96 13.78 30.08
N ASN A 40 2.45 12.59 30.39
CA ASN A 40 3.13 11.55 31.17
C ASN A 40 4.31 10.89 30.42
N ILE A 41 4.41 11.11 29.10
CA ILE A 41 5.50 10.56 28.27
C ILE A 41 6.78 11.38 28.46
N PHE A 42 6.67 12.68 28.77
CA PHE A 42 7.84 13.56 28.95
C PHE A 42 8.63 13.29 30.24
N ASP A 43 7.98 12.71 31.26
CA ASP A 43 8.59 12.46 32.58
C ASP A 43 9.37 11.13 32.64
N LYS A 44 9.19 10.22 31.70
CA LYS A 44 9.99 9.01 31.59
C LYS A 44 11.22 9.24 30.71
N PRO A 45 12.43 9.31 31.26
CA PRO A 45 13.62 9.49 30.44
C PRO A 45 13.78 8.30 29.49
N ALA A 46 13.92 8.57 28.16
CA ALA A 46 14.25 7.52 27.18
C ALA A 46 15.52 6.74 27.59
N PHE A 47 16.33 7.32 28.44
CA PHE A 47 17.52 6.71 29.05
C PHE A 47 17.22 5.62 30.08
N GLU A 48 16.10 5.70 30.85
CA GLU A 48 15.69 4.59 31.73
C GLU A 48 15.27 3.35 30.95
N ILE A 49 14.75 3.53 29.77
CA ILE A 49 14.33 2.41 28.90
C ILE A 49 15.56 1.77 28.24
N LEU A 50 16.57 2.56 27.89
CA LEU A 50 17.84 2.07 27.35
C LEU A 50 18.68 1.36 28.42
N ASN A 51 18.58 1.77 29.71
CA ASN A 51 19.33 1.15 30.79
C ASN A 51 18.70 -0.13 31.37
N LYS A 52 17.44 -0.44 31.08
CA LYS A 52 16.76 -1.67 31.57
C LYS A 52 16.94 -2.90 30.68
N GLY A 53 18.02 -3.01 29.96
CA GLY A 53 18.38 -4.17 29.14
C GLY A 53 17.57 -4.27 27.84
N PRO A 54 18.16 -3.90 26.72
CA PRO A 54 17.44 -3.68 25.43
C PRO A 54 16.71 -4.91 24.91
N ILE A 55 17.24 -6.10 25.09
CA ILE A 55 16.68 -7.34 24.50
C ILE A 55 15.45 -7.84 25.27
N ARG A 56 15.43 -7.73 26.59
CA ARG A 56 14.33 -8.25 27.42
C ARG A 56 13.07 -7.38 27.31
N ASN A 57 13.23 -6.07 27.08
CA ASN A 57 12.13 -5.14 26.90
C ASN A 57 11.63 -5.13 25.46
N LEU A 58 12.47 -5.41 24.45
CA LEU A 58 12.10 -5.59 23.06
C LEU A 58 11.09 -6.72 22.89
N LEU A 59 11.27 -7.82 23.61
CA LEU A 59 10.36 -8.97 23.56
C LEU A 59 9.04 -8.73 24.30
N LYS A 60 9.03 -7.81 25.30
CA LYS A 60 7.81 -7.48 26.07
C LYS A 60 6.96 -6.39 25.43
N THR A 61 7.57 -5.40 24.75
CA THR A 61 6.87 -4.25 24.17
C THR A 61 7.55 -3.78 22.88
N PRO A 62 7.48 -4.57 21.79
CA PRO A 62 8.15 -4.23 20.54
C PRO A 62 7.66 -2.90 19.94
N LEU A 63 6.41 -2.50 20.23
CA LEU A 63 5.83 -1.24 19.77
C LEU A 63 6.41 -0.01 20.48
N GLU A 64 6.69 -0.11 21.79
CA GLU A 64 7.37 0.97 22.52
C GLU A 64 8.79 1.21 22.00
N TYR A 65 9.49 0.14 21.63
CA TYR A 65 10.83 0.27 21.05
C TYR A 65 10.81 0.97 19.70
N LEU A 66 9.91 0.56 18.79
CA LEU A 66 9.73 1.22 17.49
C LEU A 66 9.35 2.70 17.65
N ARG A 67 8.49 3.01 18.61
CA ARG A 67 8.13 4.38 18.96
C ARG A 67 9.35 5.17 19.42
N LEU A 68 10.16 4.62 20.31
CA LEU A 68 11.38 5.27 20.82
C LEU A 68 12.39 5.56 19.71
N VAL A 69 12.60 4.60 18.81
CA VAL A 69 13.49 4.79 17.65
C VAL A 69 12.96 5.91 16.74
N SER A 70 11.65 5.95 16.49
CA SER A 70 11.02 7.00 15.69
C SER A 70 11.14 8.37 16.37
N GLU A 71 10.79 8.48 17.65
CA GLU A 71 10.91 9.71 18.44
C GLU A 71 12.36 10.21 18.54
N PHE A 72 13.31 9.29 18.72
CA PHE A 72 14.72 9.64 18.74
C PHE A 72 15.18 10.20 17.40
N SER A 73 14.80 9.58 16.29
CA SER A 73 15.13 10.03 14.94
C SER A 73 14.55 11.41 14.64
N GLU A 74 13.28 11.64 15.01
CA GLU A 74 12.61 12.93 14.85
C GLU A 74 13.27 14.03 15.70
N ASN A 75 13.49 13.77 16.99
CA ASN A 75 14.11 14.70 17.90
C ASN A 75 15.56 15.03 17.53
N MET A 76 16.30 14.07 17.00
CA MET A 76 17.64 14.26 16.46
C MET A 76 17.65 15.25 15.30
N THR A 77 16.71 15.13 14.39
CA THR A 77 16.54 16.02 13.24
C THR A 77 16.15 17.43 13.71
N ARG A 78 15.18 17.53 14.62
CA ARG A 78 14.69 18.80 15.16
C ARG A 78 15.73 19.57 15.92
N ILE A 79 16.49 18.92 16.83
CA ILE A 79 17.54 19.62 17.61
C ILE A 79 18.72 20.05 16.73
N SER A 80 19.02 19.29 15.67
CA SER A 80 20.03 19.67 14.70
C SER A 80 19.67 20.96 13.99
N GLU A 81 18.42 21.08 13.55
CA GLU A 81 17.91 22.29 12.89
C GLU A 81 17.82 23.46 13.87
N PHE A 82 17.34 23.23 15.10
CA PHE A 82 17.37 24.25 16.14
C PHE A 82 18.78 24.83 16.32
N LYS A 83 19.78 23.99 16.48
CA LYS A 83 21.18 24.40 16.67
C LYS A 83 21.69 25.23 15.48
N ARG A 84 21.36 24.78 14.26
CA ARG A 84 21.72 25.49 13.01
C ARG A 84 21.09 26.86 12.95
N ALA A 85 19.76 26.94 13.15
CA ALA A 85 19.00 28.20 13.08
C ALA A 85 19.38 29.17 14.20
N TYR A 86 19.49 28.69 15.44
CA TYR A 86 19.97 29.45 16.59
C TYR A 86 21.35 30.06 16.35
N THR A 87 22.31 29.23 15.91
CA THR A 87 23.69 29.70 15.66
C THR A 87 23.74 30.74 14.53
N LYS A 88 22.96 30.51 13.47
CA LYS A 88 22.86 31.49 12.35
C LYS A 88 22.25 32.82 12.82
N SER A 89 21.20 32.77 13.62
CA SER A 89 20.53 33.96 14.17
C SER A 89 21.44 34.75 15.10
N LYS A 90 22.20 34.07 15.95
CA LYS A 90 23.21 34.74 16.82
C LYS A 90 24.32 35.42 16.00
N LYS A 91 24.83 34.74 14.98
CA LYS A 91 25.81 35.32 14.06
C LYS A 91 25.24 36.52 13.27
N GLY A 92 23.95 36.54 13.02
CA GLY A 92 23.23 37.64 12.37
C GLY A 92 22.86 38.80 13.29
N GLY A 93 23.31 38.80 14.56
CA GLY A 93 23.11 39.93 15.50
C GLY A 93 21.79 39.89 16.28
N LEU A 94 20.98 38.83 16.16
CA LEU A 94 19.73 38.71 16.91
C LEU A 94 20.02 38.51 18.43
N THR A 95 19.10 39.01 19.24
CA THR A 95 19.14 38.82 20.70
C THR A 95 19.07 37.35 21.05
N GLU A 96 19.42 36.97 22.25
CA GLU A 96 19.34 35.57 22.73
C GLU A 96 17.91 35.03 22.62
N LYS A 97 16.92 35.82 23.04
CA LYS A 97 15.50 35.45 23.01
C LYS A 97 15.02 35.21 21.59
N GLU A 98 15.26 36.16 20.69
CA GLU A 98 14.87 36.02 19.27
C GLU A 98 15.56 34.85 18.58
N ALA A 99 16.82 34.57 18.88
CA ALA A 99 17.54 33.43 18.33
C ALA A 99 16.94 32.11 18.82
N ILE A 100 16.50 32.03 20.09
CA ILE A 100 15.83 30.84 20.63
C ILE A 100 14.45 30.67 19.98
N GLU A 101 13.66 31.72 19.86
CA GLU A 101 12.35 31.70 19.22
C GLU A 101 12.45 31.26 17.75
N ARG A 102 13.39 31.84 17.01
CA ARG A 102 13.66 31.49 15.62
C ARG A 102 14.12 30.02 15.49
N GLY A 103 15.03 29.60 16.37
CA GLY A 103 15.48 28.21 16.42
C GLY A 103 14.33 27.23 16.69
N GLY A 104 13.45 27.54 17.65
CA GLY A 104 12.28 26.75 17.98
C GLY A 104 11.29 26.65 16.80
N PHE A 105 11.05 27.74 16.09
CA PHE A 105 10.22 27.75 14.90
C PHE A 105 10.77 26.85 13.80
N GLU A 106 12.02 27.07 13.39
CA GLU A 106 12.67 26.26 12.34
C GLU A 106 12.78 24.77 12.73
N SER A 107 12.98 24.49 14.01
CA SER A 107 13.01 23.12 14.56
C SER A 107 11.67 22.37 14.40
N ARG A 108 10.55 23.04 14.61
CA ARG A 108 9.22 22.46 14.36
C ARG A 108 8.92 22.36 12.88
N ASP A 109 9.37 23.35 12.11
CA ASP A 109 9.08 23.43 10.68
C ASP A 109 9.86 22.40 9.83
N ILE A 110 10.98 21.86 10.32
CA ILE A 110 11.76 20.86 9.57
C ILE A 110 11.01 19.54 9.37
N THR A 111 10.16 19.17 10.31
CA THR A 111 9.24 18.03 10.21
C THR A 111 7.82 18.54 10.01
N ILE A 112 6.83 17.64 10.02
CA ILE A 112 5.43 18.05 9.97
C ILE A 112 5.05 18.68 11.31
N ASP A 113 4.63 19.94 11.28
CA ASP A 113 4.11 20.62 12.45
C ASP A 113 2.59 20.45 12.52
N TYR A 114 2.15 19.48 13.29
CA TYR A 114 0.71 19.18 13.47
C TYR A 114 -0.07 20.33 14.14
N SER A 115 0.62 21.30 14.75
CA SER A 115 -0.02 22.49 15.32
C SER A 115 -0.40 23.54 14.28
N LYS A 116 0.23 23.51 13.10
CA LYS A 116 -0.12 24.36 11.97
C LYS A 116 -1.43 23.91 11.32
N MET A 117 -2.55 24.23 11.95
CA MET A 117 -3.89 23.92 11.43
C MET A 117 -4.80 25.13 11.54
N GLY A 118 -5.43 25.53 10.42
CA GLY A 118 -6.55 26.47 10.47
C GLY A 118 -7.78 25.87 11.19
N LEU A 119 -8.68 26.71 11.68
CA LEU A 119 -9.89 26.28 12.41
C LEU A 119 -10.72 25.26 11.61
N LYS A 120 -10.91 25.48 10.31
CA LYS A 120 -11.65 24.54 9.43
C LYS A 120 -10.90 23.22 9.23
N MET A 121 -9.55 23.26 9.21
CA MET A 121 -8.72 22.08 9.05
C MET A 121 -8.71 21.19 10.27
N LYS A 122 -8.92 21.73 11.48
CA LYS A 122 -9.07 20.91 12.71
C LYS A 122 -10.25 19.93 12.60
N GLY A 123 -11.39 20.37 12.07
CA GLY A 123 -12.54 19.49 11.81
C GLY A 123 -12.24 18.46 10.74
N LEU A 124 -11.63 18.84 9.63
CA LEU A 124 -11.26 17.91 8.56
C LEU A 124 -10.23 16.89 9.03
N ASN A 125 -9.27 17.27 9.85
CA ASN A 125 -8.22 16.36 10.33
C ASN A 125 -8.73 15.33 11.36
N GLN A 126 -9.84 15.62 12.04
CA GLN A 126 -10.54 14.64 12.87
C GLN A 126 -11.20 13.54 12.02
N ILE A 127 -11.62 13.91 10.81
CA ILE A 127 -12.31 13.03 9.87
C ILE A 127 -11.29 12.31 8.95
N ALA A 128 -10.30 13.05 8.44
CA ALA A 128 -9.25 12.53 7.56
C ALA A 128 -7.90 12.59 8.26
N ALA A 129 -7.57 11.55 9.01
CA ALA A 129 -6.27 11.46 9.66
C ALA A 129 -5.14 11.66 8.63
N PHE A 130 -4.11 12.41 9.02
CA PHE A 130 -2.94 12.74 8.18
C PHE A 130 -3.19 13.63 6.96
N TYR A 131 -4.43 14.11 6.70
CA TYR A 131 -4.69 15.01 5.57
C TYR A 131 -3.87 16.30 5.65
N ASN A 132 -3.84 16.93 6.82
CA ASN A 132 -3.00 18.10 7.07
C ASN A 132 -1.50 17.81 6.89
N ALA A 133 -1.04 16.64 7.33
CA ALA A 133 0.35 16.21 7.16
C ALA A 133 0.72 16.11 5.67
N ARG A 134 -0.18 15.58 4.85
CA ARG A 134 0.01 15.47 3.40
C ARG A 134 0.07 16.83 2.72
N LEU A 135 -0.84 17.75 3.06
CA LEU A 135 -0.82 19.12 2.55
C LEU A 135 0.46 19.87 2.91
N GLN A 136 0.92 19.74 4.17
CA GLN A 136 2.20 20.33 4.59
C GLN A 136 3.38 19.69 3.86
N GLY A 137 3.34 18.39 3.58
CA GLY A 137 4.35 17.70 2.77
C GLY A 137 4.47 18.34 1.38
N TYR A 138 3.36 18.54 0.67
CA TYR A 138 3.38 19.21 -0.64
C TYR A 138 3.86 20.66 -0.57
N ALA A 139 3.43 21.42 0.44
CA ALA A 139 3.90 22.78 0.64
C ALA A 139 5.42 22.82 0.84
N LYS A 140 5.99 21.91 1.63
CA LYS A 140 7.44 21.80 1.85
C LYS A 140 8.21 21.42 0.60
N ILE A 141 7.67 20.54 -0.23
CA ILE A 141 8.26 20.19 -1.53
C ILE A 141 8.31 21.44 -2.42
N TYR A 142 7.18 22.16 -2.51
CA TYR A 142 7.11 23.41 -3.27
C TYR A 142 8.14 24.44 -2.76
N ASP A 143 8.23 24.65 -1.44
CA ASP A 143 9.19 25.57 -0.84
C ASP A 143 10.64 25.16 -1.06
N ALA A 144 10.95 23.87 -1.03
CA ALA A 144 12.28 23.34 -1.32
C ALA A 144 12.71 23.65 -2.76
N PHE A 145 11.81 23.45 -3.73
CA PHE A 145 12.07 23.79 -5.13
C PHE A 145 12.17 25.31 -5.35
N LYS A 146 11.33 26.10 -4.69
CA LYS A 146 11.35 27.55 -4.79
C LYS A 146 12.61 28.17 -4.18
N GLN A 147 13.04 27.69 -3.01
CA GLN A 147 14.15 28.31 -2.26
C GLN A 147 15.52 27.76 -2.69
N ARG A 148 15.62 26.47 -3.03
CA ARG A 148 16.88 25.79 -3.34
C ARG A 148 16.69 24.72 -4.42
N PRO A 149 16.34 25.12 -5.67
CA PRO A 149 15.96 24.18 -6.73
C PRO A 149 17.06 23.16 -7.05
N ALA A 150 18.30 23.59 -7.18
CA ALA A 150 19.41 22.67 -7.47
C ALA A 150 19.60 21.62 -6.38
N ARG A 151 19.51 22.00 -5.10
CA ARG A 151 19.61 21.04 -3.99
C ARG A 151 18.43 20.08 -3.96
N ALA A 152 17.21 20.58 -4.12
CA ALA A 152 16.00 19.75 -4.16
C ALA A 152 16.09 18.73 -5.29
N PHE A 153 16.45 19.17 -6.49
CA PHE A 153 16.66 18.31 -7.65
C PHE A 153 17.74 17.26 -7.41
N THR A 154 18.92 17.65 -6.91
CA THR A 154 20.01 16.70 -6.60
C THR A 154 19.59 15.64 -5.59
N MET A 155 18.86 16.04 -4.54
CA MET A 155 18.38 15.10 -3.51
C MET A 155 17.37 14.10 -4.09
N ILE A 156 16.39 14.59 -4.85
CA ILE A 156 15.38 13.72 -5.49
C ILE A 156 16.03 12.79 -6.50
N THR A 157 16.93 13.31 -7.33
CA THR A 157 17.66 12.51 -8.32
C THR A 157 18.45 11.41 -7.61
N GLY A 158 19.24 11.76 -6.60
CA GLY A 158 20.11 10.79 -5.92
C GLY A 158 19.35 9.76 -5.07
N SER A 159 18.25 10.16 -4.41
CA SER A 159 17.54 9.28 -3.47
C SER A 159 16.31 8.57 -4.06
N ILE A 160 15.78 9.00 -5.19
CA ILE A 160 14.56 8.44 -5.79
C ILE A 160 14.79 8.03 -7.24
N ILE A 161 15.19 8.97 -8.11
CA ILE A 161 15.27 8.71 -9.55
C ILE A 161 16.35 7.65 -9.87
N LEU A 162 17.57 7.83 -9.36
CA LEU A 162 18.66 6.87 -9.62
C LEU A 162 18.36 5.47 -9.06
N PRO A 163 17.87 5.28 -7.83
CA PRO A 163 17.39 3.99 -7.36
C PRO A 163 16.29 3.39 -8.25
N SER A 164 15.33 4.18 -8.72
CA SER A 164 14.26 3.70 -9.60
C SER A 164 14.81 3.22 -10.95
N ILE A 165 15.74 3.96 -11.56
CA ILE A 165 16.43 3.54 -12.79
C ILE A 165 17.19 2.22 -12.55
N TYR A 166 17.95 2.14 -11.44
CA TYR A 166 18.72 0.95 -11.10
C TYR A 166 17.83 -0.30 -10.96
N PHE A 167 16.77 -0.20 -10.15
CA PHE A 167 15.87 -1.33 -9.93
C PHE A 167 15.06 -1.67 -11.18
N TRP A 168 14.70 -0.69 -12.00
CA TRP A 168 14.06 -0.94 -13.28
C TRP A 168 14.98 -1.72 -14.24
N LEU A 169 16.23 -1.29 -14.40
CA LEU A 169 17.22 -1.98 -15.23
C LEU A 169 17.49 -3.41 -14.75
N ALA A 170 17.52 -3.62 -13.43
CA ALA A 170 17.74 -4.94 -12.84
C ALA A 170 16.57 -5.90 -13.04
N ASN A 171 15.34 -5.37 -13.15
CA ASN A 171 14.13 -6.18 -13.08
C ASN A 171 13.31 -6.22 -14.37
N LYS A 172 13.51 -5.30 -15.32
CA LYS A 172 12.63 -5.13 -16.49
C LYS A 172 12.37 -6.42 -17.28
N ASP A 173 13.37 -7.31 -17.35
CA ASP A 173 13.29 -8.57 -18.08
C ASP A 173 13.01 -9.78 -17.15
N ASP A 174 12.92 -9.58 -15.83
CA ASP A 174 12.69 -10.65 -14.86
C ASP A 174 11.21 -11.07 -14.84
N PRO A 175 10.91 -12.36 -15.11
CA PRO A 175 9.53 -12.86 -15.14
C PRO A 175 8.80 -12.74 -13.78
N ILE A 176 9.52 -12.74 -12.65
CA ILE A 176 8.96 -12.60 -11.32
C ILE A 176 8.54 -11.15 -11.11
N TYR A 177 9.35 -10.19 -11.53
CA TYR A 177 9.01 -8.77 -11.50
C TYR A 177 7.83 -8.44 -12.43
N GLN A 178 7.87 -8.93 -13.67
CA GLN A 178 6.82 -8.65 -14.65
C GLN A 178 5.41 -9.08 -14.18
N ARG A 179 5.33 -10.20 -13.45
CA ARG A 179 4.05 -10.71 -12.92
C ARG A 179 3.60 -10.09 -11.60
N GLN A 180 4.43 -9.21 -10.98
CA GLN A 180 4.00 -8.51 -9.76
C GLN A 180 2.84 -7.56 -10.05
N PRO A 181 1.88 -7.40 -9.13
CA PRO A 181 0.77 -6.48 -9.29
C PRO A 181 1.23 -5.03 -9.53
N GLU A 182 0.52 -4.29 -10.39
CA GLU A 182 0.79 -2.88 -10.67
C GLU A 182 0.94 -2.03 -9.40
N TRP A 183 0.06 -2.24 -8.40
CA TRP A 183 0.16 -1.50 -7.14
C TRP A 183 1.46 -1.76 -6.36
N VAL A 184 2.08 -2.94 -6.53
CA VAL A 184 3.40 -3.23 -5.96
C VAL A 184 4.45 -2.42 -6.68
N LYS A 185 4.50 -2.47 -8.00
CA LYS A 185 5.45 -1.71 -8.83
C LYS A 185 5.33 -0.21 -8.58
N ASN A 186 4.11 0.30 -8.43
CA ASN A 186 3.86 1.73 -8.21
C ASN A 186 4.33 2.22 -6.82
N ASN A 187 4.26 1.41 -5.78
CA ASN A 187 4.54 1.86 -4.41
C ASN A 187 5.86 1.34 -3.84
N TYR A 188 6.51 0.39 -4.52
CA TYR A 188 7.71 -0.26 -4.01
C TYR A 188 8.76 -0.44 -5.09
N TRP A 189 10.02 -0.34 -4.72
CA TRP A 189 11.10 -0.95 -5.49
C TRP A 189 11.11 -2.45 -5.17
N VAL A 190 11.16 -3.25 -6.21
CA VAL A 190 11.21 -4.72 -6.08
C VAL A 190 12.64 -5.18 -6.27
N VAL A 191 13.07 -6.12 -5.44
CA VAL A 191 14.37 -6.78 -5.52
C VAL A 191 14.11 -8.27 -5.65
N VAL A 192 14.49 -8.88 -6.77
CA VAL A 192 14.43 -10.33 -6.94
C VAL A 192 15.78 -10.93 -6.57
N HIS A 193 15.82 -11.80 -5.57
CA HIS A 193 17.04 -12.48 -5.13
C HIS A 193 16.72 -13.97 -4.89
N ASP A 194 17.48 -14.84 -5.53
CA ASP A 194 17.30 -16.29 -5.49
C ASP A 194 15.84 -16.74 -5.77
N GLY A 195 15.19 -16.10 -6.74
CA GLY A 195 13.82 -16.41 -7.12
C GLY A 195 12.75 -15.91 -6.13
N VAL A 196 13.14 -15.15 -5.11
CA VAL A 196 12.23 -14.57 -4.11
C VAL A 196 12.14 -13.06 -4.32
N PRO A 197 10.95 -12.49 -4.51
CA PRO A 197 10.80 -11.05 -4.64
C PRO A 197 10.67 -10.39 -3.26
N TYR A 198 11.50 -9.38 -3.05
CA TYR A 198 11.46 -8.47 -1.91
C TYR A 198 11.01 -7.10 -2.35
N ARG A 199 10.50 -6.30 -1.42
CA ARG A 199 10.05 -4.94 -1.70
C ARG A 199 10.60 -3.94 -0.70
N ILE A 200 10.96 -2.76 -1.21
CA ILE A 200 11.38 -1.60 -0.45
C ILE A 200 10.39 -0.49 -0.74
N ALA A 201 9.75 0.08 0.27
CA ALA A 201 8.76 1.13 0.06
C ALA A 201 9.40 2.38 -0.57
N LYS A 202 8.82 2.87 -1.65
CA LYS A 202 9.18 4.16 -2.22
C LYS A 202 8.78 5.28 -1.26
N PRO A 203 9.52 6.41 -1.20
CA PRO A 203 9.23 7.49 -0.25
C PRO A 203 7.91 8.19 -0.53
N PHE A 204 6.80 7.69 -0.01
CA PHE A 204 5.45 8.26 -0.13
C PHE A 204 5.13 8.87 -1.52
N ASP A 205 4.42 10.00 -1.56
CA ASP A 205 4.01 10.66 -2.81
C ASP A 205 5.20 11.08 -3.70
N LEU A 206 6.35 11.46 -3.11
CA LEU A 206 7.57 11.75 -3.88
C LEU A 206 8.11 10.51 -4.60
N GLY A 207 8.08 9.36 -3.94
CA GLY A 207 8.50 8.10 -4.53
C GLY A 207 7.61 7.68 -5.68
N VAL A 208 6.30 7.91 -5.58
CA VAL A 208 5.35 7.62 -6.65
C VAL A 208 5.54 8.59 -7.82
N VAL A 209 5.56 9.90 -7.56
CA VAL A 209 5.69 10.90 -8.64
C VAL A 209 7.02 10.78 -9.38
N PHE A 210 8.14 10.77 -8.66
CA PHE A 210 9.47 10.78 -9.29
C PHE A 210 10.02 9.39 -9.54
N GLY A 211 9.74 8.41 -8.68
CA GLY A 211 10.25 7.05 -8.83
C GLY A 211 9.43 6.26 -9.84
N THR A 212 8.15 6.08 -9.56
CA THR A 212 7.25 5.34 -10.47
C THR A 212 7.09 6.05 -11.80
N GLY A 213 7.05 7.41 -11.80
CA GLY A 213 7.03 8.18 -13.02
C GLY A 213 8.26 7.94 -13.90
N THR A 214 9.44 7.81 -13.28
CA THR A 214 10.67 7.45 -14.00
C THR A 214 10.58 6.03 -14.59
N GLU A 215 10.13 5.06 -13.80
CA GLU A 215 9.97 3.67 -14.25
C GLU A 215 8.96 3.57 -15.40
N GLN A 216 7.80 4.22 -15.30
CA GLN A 216 6.78 4.26 -16.36
C GLN A 216 7.29 4.94 -17.64
N LEU A 217 8.10 6.00 -17.51
CA LEU A 217 8.74 6.64 -18.66
C LEU A 217 9.76 5.69 -19.33
N LEU A 218 10.52 4.95 -18.54
CA LEU A 218 11.47 3.96 -19.07
C LEU A 218 10.74 2.79 -19.72
N ASP A 219 9.63 2.32 -19.17
CA ASP A 219 8.79 1.30 -19.78
C ASP A 219 8.23 1.78 -21.12
N TRP A 220 7.74 3.04 -21.18
CA TRP A 220 7.25 3.64 -22.41
C TRP A 220 8.34 3.77 -23.47
N LEU A 221 9.54 4.22 -23.10
CA LEU A 221 10.69 4.31 -24.00
C LEU A 221 11.19 2.94 -24.49
N ASN A 222 10.99 1.89 -23.70
CA ASN A 222 11.45 0.53 -24.04
C ASN A 222 10.43 -0.28 -24.84
N LYS A 223 9.22 0.26 -25.10
CA LYS A 223 8.23 -0.37 -25.98
C LYS A 223 8.71 -0.32 -27.43
N GLU A 224 8.46 -1.39 -28.20
CA GLU A 224 8.75 -1.43 -29.64
C GLU A 224 7.91 -0.39 -30.42
N HIS A 225 6.67 -0.18 -29.97
CA HIS A 225 5.74 0.83 -30.50
C HIS A 225 5.20 1.64 -29.33
N PRO A 226 5.90 2.72 -28.90
CA PRO A 226 5.41 3.56 -27.80
C PRO A 226 4.14 4.32 -28.24
N ASP A 227 3.17 4.37 -27.33
CA ASP A 227 2.00 5.21 -27.47
C ASP A 227 2.38 6.68 -27.68
N GLU A 228 1.46 7.51 -28.24
CA GLU A 228 1.74 8.94 -28.35
C GLU A 228 2.07 9.55 -26.98
N ILE A 229 3.03 10.48 -26.95
CA ILE A 229 3.48 11.10 -25.70
C ILE A 229 2.36 11.81 -24.93
N ASN A 230 1.35 12.30 -25.64
CA ASN A 230 0.18 12.94 -25.04
C ASN A 230 -0.68 11.92 -24.28
N ASP A 231 -0.85 10.72 -24.81
CA ASP A 231 -1.58 9.64 -24.17
C ASP A 231 -0.82 9.14 -22.94
N PHE A 232 0.51 9.01 -23.05
CA PHE A 232 1.35 8.69 -21.90
C PHE A 232 1.23 9.73 -20.78
N ILE A 233 1.33 11.04 -21.10
CA ILE A 233 1.22 12.11 -20.11
C ILE A 233 -0.18 12.12 -19.47
N TYR A 234 -1.22 11.90 -20.25
CA TYR A 234 -2.59 11.83 -19.76
C TYR A 234 -2.79 10.66 -18.81
N ASP A 235 -2.38 9.45 -19.20
CA ASP A 235 -2.51 8.25 -18.39
C ASP A 235 -1.66 8.33 -17.11
N PHE A 236 -0.45 8.87 -17.21
CA PHE A 236 0.41 9.16 -16.06
C PHE A 236 -0.26 10.16 -15.11
N GLY A 237 -0.78 11.29 -15.62
CA GLY A 237 -1.48 12.28 -14.83
C GLY A 237 -2.72 11.71 -14.12
N ILE A 238 -3.52 10.93 -14.83
CA ILE A 238 -4.69 10.25 -14.25
C ILE A 238 -4.28 9.22 -13.19
N SER A 239 -3.18 8.49 -13.39
CA SER A 239 -2.68 7.53 -12.40
C SER A 239 -2.23 8.24 -11.12
N GLN A 240 -1.56 9.38 -11.22
CA GLN A 240 -1.17 10.21 -10.07
C GLN A 240 -2.39 10.77 -9.33
N LEU A 241 -3.39 11.25 -10.04
CA LEU A 241 -4.63 11.76 -9.43
C LEU A 241 -5.41 10.66 -8.71
N LYS A 242 -5.43 9.44 -9.22
CA LYS A 242 -6.04 8.27 -8.53
C LYS A 242 -5.34 7.94 -7.21
N ASN A 243 -4.04 8.18 -7.12
CA ASN A 243 -3.27 7.97 -5.89
C ASN A 243 -3.54 9.05 -4.83
N ILE A 244 -4.01 10.25 -5.21
CA ILE A 244 -4.46 11.30 -4.31
C ILE A 244 -5.91 11.00 -3.91
N ASN A 245 -6.09 10.06 -2.99
CA ASN A 245 -7.43 9.75 -2.49
C ASN A 245 -7.85 10.75 -1.40
N PRO A 246 -8.83 11.65 -1.66
CA PRO A 246 -9.31 12.63 -0.67
C PRO A 246 -10.30 12.01 0.33
N THR A 247 -10.61 10.72 0.22
CA THR A 247 -11.59 10.06 1.07
C THR A 247 -11.11 10.03 2.52
N PRO A 248 -11.91 10.49 3.48
CA PRO A 248 -11.58 10.36 4.90
C PRO A 248 -11.32 8.92 5.28
N THR A 249 -10.23 8.67 5.98
CA THR A 249 -9.73 7.31 6.28
C THR A 249 -10.79 6.43 6.96
N PHE A 250 -11.63 7.02 7.83
CA PHE A 250 -12.66 6.26 8.53
C PHE A 250 -13.88 5.95 7.64
N LEU A 251 -14.16 6.75 6.61
CA LEU A 251 -15.22 6.53 5.63
C LEU A 251 -14.77 5.64 4.47
N ALA A 252 -13.47 5.55 4.22
CA ALA A 252 -12.94 4.78 3.11
C ALA A 252 -13.50 3.35 3.06
N PRO A 253 -13.47 2.54 4.14
CA PRO A 253 -13.99 1.17 4.09
C PRO A 253 -15.51 1.10 3.87
N VAL A 254 -16.26 2.13 4.28
CA VAL A 254 -17.72 2.21 4.01
C VAL A 254 -17.96 2.40 2.53
N ILE A 255 -17.26 3.37 1.92
CA ILE A 255 -17.39 3.68 0.49
C ILE A 255 -16.86 2.52 -0.35
N GLU A 256 -15.73 1.93 0.03
CA GLU A 256 -15.16 0.74 -0.61
C GLU A 256 -16.15 -0.43 -0.61
N THR A 257 -16.81 -0.68 0.52
CA THR A 257 -17.85 -1.71 0.64
C THR A 257 -19.05 -1.41 -0.25
N TYR A 258 -19.52 -0.16 -0.25
CA TYR A 258 -20.63 0.25 -1.10
C TYR A 258 -20.31 0.06 -2.59
N MET A 259 -19.12 0.47 -3.02
CA MET A 259 -18.65 0.37 -4.40
C MET A 259 -18.11 -1.02 -4.76
N ASN A 260 -17.97 -1.92 -3.80
CA ASN A 260 -17.26 -3.19 -3.95
C ASN A 260 -15.85 -3.00 -4.58
N LYS A 261 -15.11 -1.99 -4.14
CA LYS A 261 -13.81 -1.66 -4.73
C LYS A 261 -12.84 -1.16 -3.67
N SER A 262 -11.69 -1.81 -3.56
CA SER A 262 -10.60 -1.32 -2.72
C SER A 262 -9.91 -0.12 -3.38
N PHE A 263 -9.80 0.99 -2.65
CA PHE A 263 -9.10 2.18 -3.13
C PHE A 263 -7.59 1.95 -3.23
N PHE A 264 -7.06 1.09 -2.37
CA PHE A 264 -5.63 0.77 -2.36
C PHE A 264 -5.20 -0.07 -3.56
N SER A 265 -5.94 -1.14 -3.86
CA SER A 265 -5.58 -2.09 -4.93
C SER A 265 -6.29 -1.81 -6.26
N GLY A 266 -7.33 -0.97 -6.24
CA GLY A 266 -8.21 -0.74 -7.39
C GLY A 266 -9.09 -1.94 -7.76
N LYS A 267 -8.98 -3.06 -7.03
CA LYS A 267 -9.68 -4.33 -7.31
C LYS A 267 -10.99 -4.44 -6.54
N PRO A 268 -11.95 -5.25 -7.01
CA PRO A 268 -13.12 -5.60 -6.23
C PRO A 268 -12.72 -6.28 -4.91
N ILE A 269 -13.37 -5.91 -3.80
CA ILE A 269 -13.20 -6.56 -2.50
C ILE A 269 -13.76 -7.98 -2.58
N VAL A 270 -15.01 -8.09 -3.05
CA VAL A 270 -15.66 -9.37 -3.37
C VAL A 270 -15.61 -9.56 -4.88
N PRO A 271 -14.91 -10.57 -5.39
CA PRO A 271 -14.85 -10.83 -6.82
C PRO A 271 -16.22 -11.13 -7.42
N ASP A 272 -16.47 -10.67 -8.65
CA ASP A 272 -17.76 -10.81 -9.34
C ASP A 272 -18.31 -12.24 -9.40
N TYR A 273 -17.40 -13.23 -9.48
CA TYR A 273 -17.81 -14.65 -9.50
C TYR A 273 -18.38 -15.13 -8.16
N MET A 274 -18.01 -14.50 -7.05
CA MET A 274 -18.59 -14.76 -5.73
C MET A 274 -19.85 -13.91 -5.51
N ASP A 275 -19.80 -12.64 -5.83
CA ASP A 275 -20.89 -11.68 -5.56
C ASP A 275 -22.20 -12.11 -6.22
N LYS A 276 -22.13 -12.67 -7.43
CA LYS A 276 -23.30 -13.10 -8.21
C LYS A 276 -23.78 -14.52 -7.91
N LYS A 277 -22.98 -15.36 -7.25
CA LYS A 277 -23.25 -16.81 -7.16
C LYS A 277 -23.35 -17.35 -5.76
N LEU A 278 -22.79 -16.67 -4.77
CA LEU A 278 -22.75 -17.15 -3.39
C LEU A 278 -23.55 -16.21 -2.50
N LEU A 279 -24.21 -16.80 -1.50
CA LEU A 279 -24.78 -16.00 -0.41
C LEU A 279 -23.69 -15.25 0.32
N SER A 280 -23.99 -14.04 0.79
CA SER A 280 -23.03 -13.10 1.39
C SER A 280 -22.13 -13.76 2.44
N LYS A 281 -22.67 -14.52 3.35
CA LYS A 281 -21.95 -15.24 4.41
C LYS A 281 -20.92 -16.27 3.94
N TYR A 282 -21.02 -16.72 2.69
CA TYR A 282 -20.08 -17.69 2.08
C TYR A 282 -19.07 -17.01 1.14
N GLN A 283 -19.12 -15.68 1.02
CA GLN A 283 -18.19 -14.91 0.20
C GLN A 283 -16.91 -14.64 0.99
N TYR A 284 -16.02 -15.61 1.05
CA TYR A 284 -14.71 -15.49 1.68
C TYR A 284 -13.64 -16.26 0.92
N THR A 285 -12.41 -15.87 1.12
CA THR A 285 -11.22 -16.53 0.56
C THR A 285 -10.40 -17.15 1.68
N SER A 286 -9.38 -17.91 1.29
CA SER A 286 -8.37 -18.45 2.21
C SER A 286 -7.61 -17.37 3.01
N TYR A 287 -7.68 -16.12 2.59
CA TYR A 287 -7.02 -14.97 3.24
C TYR A 287 -7.95 -14.20 4.18
N THR A 288 -9.24 -14.49 4.13
CA THR A 288 -10.22 -13.87 5.04
C THR A 288 -10.01 -14.42 6.45
N SER A 289 -9.86 -13.51 7.43
CA SER A 289 -9.60 -13.90 8.83
C SER A 289 -10.75 -14.70 9.43
N GLU A 290 -10.43 -15.61 10.37
CA GLU A 290 -11.42 -16.38 11.09
C GLU A 290 -12.28 -15.48 11.99
N VAL A 291 -11.67 -14.39 12.51
CA VAL A 291 -12.41 -13.34 13.23
C VAL A 291 -13.52 -12.76 12.36
N ALA A 292 -13.22 -12.38 11.10
CA ALA A 292 -14.23 -11.85 10.19
C ALA A 292 -15.34 -12.86 9.86
N LYS A 293 -14.98 -14.13 9.66
CA LYS A 293 -15.94 -15.21 9.46
C LYS A 293 -16.81 -15.46 10.70
N GLY A 294 -16.22 -15.34 11.90
CA GLY A 294 -16.95 -15.46 13.17
C GLY A 294 -17.95 -14.33 13.35
N ILE A 295 -17.54 -13.08 13.10
CA ILE A 295 -18.43 -11.90 13.15
C ILE A 295 -19.56 -12.05 12.12
N SER A 296 -19.25 -12.46 10.89
CA SER A 296 -20.24 -12.72 9.84
C SER A 296 -21.31 -13.71 10.31
N ARG A 297 -20.90 -14.83 10.91
CA ARG A 297 -21.84 -15.84 11.45
C ARG A 297 -22.71 -15.26 12.55
N ALA A 298 -22.14 -14.48 13.46
CA ALA A 298 -22.88 -13.83 14.53
C ALA A 298 -23.92 -12.82 13.98
N ILE A 299 -23.53 -11.98 13.03
CA ILE A 299 -24.44 -11.02 12.37
C ILE A 299 -25.56 -11.76 11.64
N ASN A 300 -25.26 -12.82 10.90
CA ASN A 300 -26.24 -13.60 10.17
C ASN A 300 -27.26 -14.26 11.12
N THR A 301 -26.80 -14.74 12.29
CA THR A 301 -27.68 -15.33 13.32
C THR A 301 -28.61 -14.28 13.94
N MET A 302 -28.13 -13.03 14.09
CA MET A 302 -28.93 -11.93 14.69
C MET A 302 -29.96 -11.33 13.73
N ILE A 303 -29.57 -11.14 12.46
CA ILE A 303 -30.39 -10.43 11.47
C ILE A 303 -31.27 -11.39 10.66
N GLY A 304 -30.89 -12.66 10.53
CA GLY A 304 -31.66 -13.69 9.84
C GLY A 304 -31.83 -13.51 8.33
N ASN A 305 -31.07 -12.60 7.72
CA ASN A 305 -31.17 -12.23 6.32
C ASN A 305 -29.85 -12.46 5.56
N ASP A 306 -29.87 -13.36 4.60
CA ASP A 306 -28.68 -13.76 3.80
C ASP A 306 -28.30 -12.73 2.71
N TYR A 307 -28.89 -11.55 2.68
CA TYR A 307 -28.77 -10.59 1.57
C TYR A 307 -28.15 -9.24 1.94
N THR A 308 -27.54 -9.10 3.12
CA THR A 308 -26.93 -7.84 3.53
C THR A 308 -25.42 -7.87 3.29
N LYS A 309 -24.85 -6.79 2.74
CA LYS A 309 -23.39 -6.64 2.64
C LYS A 309 -22.72 -6.63 4.04
N LEU A 310 -23.49 -6.45 5.11
CA LEU A 310 -23.00 -6.34 6.49
C LEU A 310 -22.55 -7.70 7.06
N ASP A 311 -23.10 -8.81 6.58
CA ASP A 311 -22.74 -10.16 7.00
C ASP A 311 -21.66 -10.80 6.11
N ASN A 312 -21.10 -10.05 5.16
CA ASN A 312 -20.08 -10.52 4.25
C ASN A 312 -18.71 -10.55 4.94
N PRO A 313 -18.06 -11.74 5.07
CA PRO A 313 -16.78 -11.86 5.73
C PRO A 313 -15.66 -11.04 5.09
N MET A 314 -15.66 -10.87 3.75
CA MET A 314 -14.62 -10.10 3.06
C MET A 314 -14.77 -8.59 3.30
N PHE A 315 -16.01 -8.09 3.37
CA PHE A 315 -16.23 -6.70 3.74
C PHE A 315 -15.89 -6.44 5.19
N ILE A 316 -16.26 -7.34 6.11
CA ILE A 316 -15.88 -7.25 7.53
C ILE A 316 -14.36 -7.22 7.68
N ASP A 317 -13.65 -8.11 6.98
CA ASP A 317 -12.20 -8.17 7.01
C ASP A 317 -11.56 -6.87 6.45
N ASN A 318 -12.14 -6.29 5.38
CA ASN A 318 -11.73 -4.99 4.87
C ASN A 318 -11.91 -3.86 5.89
N PHE A 319 -13.04 -3.83 6.59
CA PHE A 319 -13.29 -2.88 7.69
C PHE A 319 -12.27 -3.01 8.81
N LEU A 320 -12.04 -4.22 9.30
CA LEU A 320 -11.09 -4.49 10.36
C LEU A 320 -9.68 -4.08 9.97
N ASN A 321 -9.27 -4.42 8.75
CA ASN A 321 -7.96 -4.05 8.22
C ASN A 321 -7.78 -2.53 8.01
N ALA A 322 -8.82 -1.83 7.59
CA ALA A 322 -8.77 -0.39 7.34
C ALA A 322 -8.79 0.44 8.64
N TRP A 323 -9.63 0.07 9.60
CA TRP A 323 -9.76 0.83 10.83
C TRP A 323 -8.64 0.57 11.83
N PHE A 324 -8.19 -0.68 11.94
CA PHE A 324 -7.12 -1.05 12.88
C PHE A 324 -5.73 -1.08 12.24
N ALA A 325 -5.64 -0.86 10.94
CA ALA A 325 -4.39 -0.80 10.18
C ALA A 325 -3.43 -1.99 10.47
N THR A 326 -2.13 -1.74 10.51
CA THR A 326 -1.11 -2.79 10.71
C THR A 326 -1.22 -3.47 12.08
N LEU A 327 -1.57 -2.73 13.13
CA LEU A 327 -1.76 -3.25 14.50
C LEU A 327 -2.97 -4.17 14.58
N GLY A 328 -4.10 -3.77 13.99
CA GLY A 328 -5.30 -4.59 13.99
C GLY A 328 -5.09 -5.90 13.24
N ARG A 329 -4.39 -5.85 12.10
CA ARG A 329 -4.04 -7.05 11.36
C ARG A 329 -3.16 -8.00 12.19
N PHE A 330 -2.23 -7.48 12.96
CA PHE A 330 -1.43 -8.29 13.88
C PHE A 330 -2.28 -8.94 14.97
N VAL A 331 -3.16 -8.16 15.62
CA VAL A 331 -4.07 -8.67 16.67
C VAL A 331 -5.01 -9.73 16.08
N ILE A 332 -5.58 -9.51 14.90
CA ILE A 332 -6.46 -10.47 14.22
C ILE A 332 -5.71 -11.78 13.93
N GLN A 333 -4.47 -11.71 13.41
CA GLN A 333 -3.65 -12.89 13.13
C GLN A 333 -3.27 -13.66 14.40
N MET A 334 -2.98 -12.96 15.50
CA MET A 334 -2.72 -13.60 16.78
C MET A 334 -3.98 -14.23 17.37
N SER A 335 -5.13 -13.57 17.21
CA SER A 335 -6.43 -14.13 17.63
C SER A 335 -6.81 -15.35 16.80
N ASP A 336 -6.63 -15.32 15.48
CA ASP A 336 -6.86 -16.46 14.62
C ASP A 336 -6.00 -17.67 15.04
N LYS A 337 -4.71 -17.45 15.31
CA LYS A 337 -3.83 -18.53 15.81
C LYS A 337 -4.28 -19.08 17.16
N GLY A 338 -4.63 -18.20 18.11
CA GLY A 338 -5.14 -18.62 19.42
C GLY A 338 -6.42 -19.46 19.30
N LEU A 339 -7.37 -19.03 18.46
CA LEU A 339 -8.62 -19.76 18.24
C LEU A 339 -8.39 -21.16 17.68
N VAL A 340 -7.39 -21.32 16.82
CA VAL A 340 -6.98 -22.63 16.28
C VAL A 340 -6.28 -23.48 17.34
N GLU A 341 -5.32 -22.90 18.09
CA GLU A 341 -4.57 -23.61 19.14
C GLU A 341 -5.49 -24.10 20.29
N PHE A 342 -6.52 -23.30 20.62
CA PHE A 342 -7.53 -23.69 21.62
C PHE A 342 -8.61 -24.66 21.07
N GLY A 343 -8.53 -25.07 19.80
CA GLY A 343 -9.48 -25.99 19.17
C GLY A 343 -10.90 -25.41 19.01
N ILE A 344 -11.04 -24.09 19.10
CA ILE A 344 -12.34 -23.40 18.92
C ILE A 344 -12.73 -23.35 17.44
N ILE A 345 -11.76 -23.33 16.56
CA ILE A 345 -11.93 -23.32 15.10
C ILE A 345 -11.13 -24.46 14.49
N ASP A 346 -11.81 -25.26 13.71
CA ASP A 346 -11.20 -26.33 12.92
C ASP A 346 -10.59 -25.72 11.67
N ASP A 347 -9.29 -25.37 11.72
CA ASP A 347 -8.57 -24.76 10.60
C ASP A 347 -7.93 -25.84 9.72
N PRO A 348 -8.13 -25.82 8.39
CA PRO A 348 -7.34 -26.65 7.51
C PRO A 348 -5.87 -26.25 7.63
N ILE A 349 -4.96 -27.23 7.60
CA ILE A 349 -3.52 -27.00 7.59
C ILE A 349 -3.21 -25.94 6.52
N LYS A 350 -2.73 -24.76 6.94
CA LYS A 350 -2.41 -23.67 6.01
C LYS A 350 -1.13 -23.98 5.24
N PRO A 351 -1.03 -23.58 3.96
CA PRO A 351 0.21 -23.70 3.21
C PRO A 351 1.35 -22.98 3.93
N THR A 352 2.54 -23.55 3.93
CA THR A 352 3.71 -22.93 4.56
C THR A 352 3.99 -21.56 3.93
N ASP A 353 4.15 -20.55 4.77
CA ASP A 353 4.40 -19.17 4.36
C ASP A 353 5.67 -18.70 5.10
N ASN A 354 6.84 -18.99 4.54
CA ASN A 354 8.10 -18.95 5.25
C ASN A 354 8.46 -17.60 5.90
N LEU A 355 8.30 -16.47 5.21
CA LEU A 355 8.70 -15.15 5.72
C LEU A 355 7.55 -14.14 5.80
N THR A 356 6.44 -14.41 5.11
CA THR A 356 5.29 -13.50 5.06
C THR A 356 4.42 -13.53 6.30
N ILE A 357 4.63 -14.53 7.19
CA ILE A 357 3.90 -14.67 8.46
C ILE A 357 4.54 -13.86 9.57
N ILE A 358 5.87 -13.63 9.52
CA ILE A 358 6.59 -12.93 10.58
C ILE A 358 6.27 -11.44 10.54
N PRO A 359 5.63 -10.87 11.59
CA PRO A 359 5.39 -9.43 11.68
C PRO A 359 6.70 -8.65 11.54
N GLY A 360 6.72 -7.65 10.69
CA GLY A 360 7.93 -6.88 10.36
C GLY A 360 8.61 -7.39 9.08
N LEU A 361 8.95 -8.66 8.98
CA LEU A 361 9.55 -9.23 7.75
C LEU A 361 8.54 -9.26 6.60
N ARG A 362 7.27 -9.45 6.88
CA ARG A 362 6.18 -9.36 5.89
C ARG A 362 6.15 -8.03 5.12
N ALA A 363 6.60 -6.95 5.76
CA ALA A 363 6.65 -5.64 5.10
C ALA A 363 7.62 -5.62 3.91
N PHE A 364 8.64 -6.47 3.93
CA PHE A 364 9.70 -6.54 2.91
C PHE A 364 9.51 -7.68 1.92
N ASN A 365 8.68 -8.68 2.24
CA ASN A 365 8.48 -9.86 1.38
C ASN A 365 7.25 -9.71 0.51
N LEU A 366 7.35 -10.18 -0.73
CA LEU A 366 6.24 -10.35 -1.65
C LEU A 366 5.94 -11.85 -1.80
N ARG A 367 4.66 -12.18 -1.86
CA ARG A 367 4.25 -13.53 -2.19
C ARG A 367 4.23 -13.70 -3.70
N ASP A 368 4.99 -14.67 -4.17
CA ASP A 368 5.05 -15.07 -5.57
C ASP A 368 5.24 -16.60 -5.67
N PRO A 369 4.52 -17.27 -6.59
CA PRO A 369 3.42 -16.79 -7.41
C PRO A 369 2.13 -16.54 -6.62
N SER A 370 1.25 -15.68 -7.14
CA SER A 370 -0.01 -15.35 -6.48
C SER A 370 -1.16 -15.09 -7.46
N GLY A 371 -2.39 -15.29 -6.99
CA GLY A 371 -3.60 -14.96 -7.75
C GLY A 371 -3.80 -13.46 -8.01
N SER A 372 -2.97 -12.60 -7.42
CA SER A 372 -2.98 -11.15 -7.65
C SER A 372 -2.01 -10.70 -8.75
N SER A 373 -1.41 -11.62 -9.50
CA SER A 373 -0.52 -11.34 -10.62
C SER A 373 -1.15 -10.33 -11.60
N GLU A 374 -0.31 -9.44 -12.13
CA GLU A 374 -0.72 -8.45 -13.14
C GLU A 374 -1.39 -9.11 -14.34
N PHE A 375 -0.80 -10.15 -14.91
CA PHE A 375 -1.36 -10.86 -16.06
C PHE A 375 -2.79 -11.38 -15.82
N ILE A 376 -3.07 -11.92 -14.62
CA ILE A 376 -4.42 -12.38 -14.27
C ILE A 376 -5.37 -11.18 -14.17
N THR A 377 -4.91 -10.08 -13.55
CA THR A 377 -5.71 -8.88 -13.36
C THR A 377 -6.05 -8.22 -14.68
N ASP A 378 -5.06 -8.06 -15.56
CA ASP A 378 -5.22 -7.43 -16.87
C ASP A 378 -6.08 -8.27 -17.80
N PHE A 379 -5.91 -9.60 -17.77
CA PHE A 379 -6.80 -10.48 -18.51
C PHE A 379 -8.27 -10.24 -18.14
N TYR A 380 -8.59 -10.23 -16.83
CA TYR A 380 -9.98 -10.00 -16.42
C TYR A 380 -10.46 -8.58 -16.70
N LYS A 381 -9.59 -7.58 -16.62
CA LYS A 381 -9.90 -6.18 -16.96
C LYS A 381 -10.26 -6.04 -18.43
N GLU A 382 -9.43 -6.56 -19.32
CA GLU A 382 -9.67 -6.51 -20.76
C GLU A 382 -10.85 -7.41 -21.17
N PHE A 383 -10.90 -8.64 -20.62
CA PHE A 383 -12.02 -9.54 -20.86
C PHE A 383 -13.37 -8.95 -20.42
N SER A 384 -13.41 -8.16 -19.34
CA SER A 384 -14.66 -7.52 -18.89
C SER A 384 -15.23 -6.49 -19.89
N LYS A 385 -14.36 -5.86 -20.68
CA LYS A 385 -14.79 -4.96 -21.76
C LYS A 385 -15.47 -5.78 -22.86
N ILE A 386 -14.84 -6.86 -23.28
CA ILE A 386 -15.36 -7.78 -24.30
C ILE A 386 -16.68 -8.43 -23.83
N ASP A 387 -16.76 -8.88 -22.58
CA ASP A 387 -17.96 -9.49 -22.00
C ASP A 387 -19.17 -8.52 -22.00
N LYS A 388 -18.92 -7.23 -21.72
CA LYS A 388 -19.96 -6.19 -21.83
C LYS A 388 -20.42 -5.98 -23.27
N ASP A 389 -19.50 -5.95 -24.20
CA ASP A 389 -19.79 -5.74 -25.62
C ASP A 389 -20.56 -6.94 -26.18
N VAL A 390 -20.14 -8.17 -25.87
CA VAL A 390 -20.86 -9.40 -26.20
C VAL A 390 -22.27 -9.40 -25.58
N GLY A 391 -22.38 -9.00 -24.32
CA GLY A 391 -23.67 -8.86 -23.64
C GLY A 391 -24.57 -7.84 -24.32
N SER A 392 -24.02 -6.73 -24.79
CA SER A 392 -24.77 -5.70 -25.55
C SER A 392 -25.23 -6.22 -26.90
N ILE A 393 -24.38 -6.96 -27.62
CA ILE A 393 -24.75 -7.59 -28.91
C ILE A 393 -25.93 -8.56 -28.71
N LEU A 394 -25.81 -9.46 -27.72
CA LEU A 394 -26.88 -10.43 -27.44
C LEU A 394 -28.19 -9.75 -27.02
N ALA A 395 -28.13 -8.65 -26.27
CA ALA A 395 -29.31 -7.88 -25.89
C ALA A 395 -29.97 -7.21 -27.12
N LEU A 396 -29.18 -6.64 -28.03
CA LEU A 396 -29.67 -6.03 -29.28
C LEU A 396 -30.26 -7.08 -30.22
N GLU A 397 -29.64 -8.24 -30.35
CA GLU A 397 -30.18 -9.36 -31.15
C GLU A 397 -31.53 -9.85 -30.59
N LYS A 398 -31.65 -10.02 -29.28
CA LYS A 398 -32.90 -10.38 -28.60
C LYS A 398 -33.99 -9.34 -28.76
N ALA A 399 -33.61 -8.06 -28.82
CA ALA A 399 -34.53 -6.94 -29.05
C ALA A 399 -34.92 -6.77 -30.57
N GLY A 400 -34.37 -7.58 -31.47
CA GLY A 400 -34.60 -7.48 -32.89
C GLY A 400 -33.80 -6.39 -33.61
N ASN A 401 -32.91 -5.69 -32.91
CA ASN A 401 -32.09 -4.60 -33.46
C ASN A 401 -30.82 -5.11 -34.14
N ILE A 402 -30.96 -5.99 -35.12
CA ILE A 402 -29.83 -6.70 -35.76
C ILE A 402 -28.83 -5.73 -36.41
N LYS A 403 -29.29 -4.61 -37.01
CA LYS A 403 -28.40 -3.62 -37.64
C LYS A 403 -27.45 -2.96 -36.61
N GLU A 404 -27.92 -2.66 -35.42
CA GLU A 404 -27.11 -2.09 -34.36
C GLU A 404 -26.18 -3.14 -33.73
N ALA A 405 -26.65 -4.37 -33.58
CA ALA A 405 -25.81 -5.49 -33.12
C ALA A 405 -24.63 -5.72 -34.08
N LEU A 406 -24.85 -5.68 -35.41
CA LEU A 406 -23.78 -5.79 -36.41
C LEU A 406 -22.78 -4.64 -36.33
N LYS A 407 -23.23 -3.38 -36.15
CA LYS A 407 -22.31 -2.23 -35.94
C LYS A 407 -21.43 -2.39 -34.72
N VAL A 408 -21.99 -2.86 -33.62
CA VAL A 408 -21.20 -3.12 -32.41
C VAL A 408 -20.22 -4.26 -32.66
N LYS A 409 -20.61 -5.30 -33.35
CA LYS A 409 -19.78 -6.44 -33.74
C LYS A 409 -18.59 -6.05 -34.63
N GLU A 410 -18.84 -5.19 -35.62
CA GLU A 410 -17.80 -4.61 -36.50
C GLU A 410 -16.81 -3.72 -35.68
N LYS A 411 -17.33 -2.91 -34.77
CA LYS A 411 -16.50 -2.03 -33.92
C LYS A 411 -15.55 -2.80 -32.99
N ILE A 412 -15.94 -4.00 -32.56
CA ILE A 412 -15.10 -4.85 -31.67
C ILE A 412 -13.97 -5.52 -32.48
N ASN A 413 -14.10 -5.58 -33.82
CA ASN A 413 -13.14 -6.20 -34.76
C ASN A 413 -12.63 -7.60 -34.35
N MET A 414 -13.44 -8.32 -33.57
CA MET A 414 -13.10 -9.67 -33.07
C MET A 414 -13.81 -10.73 -33.90
N LYS A 415 -13.05 -11.63 -34.49
CA LYS A 415 -13.62 -12.85 -35.08
C LYS A 415 -14.28 -13.70 -33.99
N ASP A 416 -15.47 -14.21 -34.22
CA ASP A 416 -16.24 -15.03 -33.26
C ASP A 416 -15.40 -16.16 -32.62
N LYS A 417 -14.46 -16.71 -33.41
CA LYS A 417 -13.52 -17.77 -32.93
C LYS A 417 -12.61 -17.31 -31.77
N ASN A 418 -12.18 -16.05 -31.79
CA ASN A 418 -11.31 -15.52 -30.70
C ASN A 418 -12.12 -15.25 -29.44
N VAL A 419 -13.35 -14.78 -29.54
CA VAL A 419 -14.23 -14.59 -28.39
C VAL A 419 -14.49 -15.92 -27.70
N LEU A 420 -14.75 -16.98 -28.46
CA LEU A 420 -14.93 -18.33 -27.89
C LEU A 420 -13.68 -18.86 -27.18
N GLN A 421 -12.50 -18.61 -27.75
CA GLN A 421 -11.24 -18.99 -27.12
C GLN A 421 -10.98 -18.22 -25.82
N LEU A 422 -11.31 -16.91 -25.77
CA LEU A 422 -11.20 -16.10 -24.55
C LEU A 422 -12.19 -16.54 -23.46
N LEU A 423 -13.41 -16.95 -23.86
CA LEU A 423 -14.35 -17.56 -22.93
C LEU A 423 -13.80 -18.86 -22.34
N ASN A 424 -13.18 -19.71 -23.16
CA ASN A 424 -12.54 -20.95 -22.71
C ASN A 424 -11.37 -20.67 -21.74
N ILE A 425 -10.55 -19.63 -22.01
CA ILE A 425 -9.48 -19.22 -21.11
C ILE A 425 -10.05 -18.73 -19.77
N ARG A 426 -11.08 -17.90 -19.78
CA ARG A 426 -11.77 -17.47 -18.56
C ARG A 426 -12.27 -18.65 -17.73
N ASP A 427 -12.89 -19.64 -18.38
CA ASP A 427 -13.45 -20.80 -17.68
C ASP A 427 -12.33 -21.72 -17.16
N ALA A 428 -11.23 -21.89 -17.90
CA ALA A 428 -10.04 -22.58 -17.40
C ALA A 428 -9.45 -21.88 -16.17
N LEU A 429 -9.37 -20.54 -16.15
CA LEU A 429 -8.91 -19.79 -14.99
C LEU A 429 -9.81 -19.99 -13.76
N LYS A 430 -11.14 -20.11 -13.95
CA LYS A 430 -12.08 -20.41 -12.87
C LYS A 430 -11.87 -21.81 -12.33
N GLU A 431 -11.66 -22.81 -13.19
CA GLU A 431 -11.41 -24.19 -12.79
C GLU A 431 -10.11 -24.32 -12.00
N ILE A 432 -9.02 -23.69 -12.47
CA ILE A 432 -7.75 -23.70 -11.75
C ILE A 432 -7.93 -23.06 -10.36
N ASN A 433 -8.64 -21.94 -10.26
CA ASN A 433 -8.91 -21.29 -8.97
C ASN A 433 -9.78 -22.19 -8.05
N TYR A 434 -10.72 -22.94 -8.60
CA TYR A 434 -11.50 -23.94 -7.84
C TYR A 434 -10.60 -25.04 -7.29
N VAL A 435 -9.66 -25.57 -8.08
CA VAL A 435 -8.66 -26.55 -7.64
C VAL A 435 -7.79 -26.00 -6.51
N ILE A 436 -7.29 -24.76 -6.64
CA ILE A 436 -6.51 -24.10 -5.58
C ILE A 436 -7.29 -24.05 -4.26
N ARG A 437 -8.58 -23.71 -4.31
CA ARG A 437 -9.45 -23.69 -3.13
C ARG A 437 -9.63 -25.07 -2.50
N ASN A 438 -9.79 -26.09 -3.31
CA ASN A 438 -9.92 -27.46 -2.83
C ASN A 438 -8.63 -27.95 -2.17
N ILE A 439 -7.46 -27.66 -2.77
CA ILE A 439 -6.15 -27.96 -2.17
C ILE A 439 -6.01 -27.24 -0.82
N TYR A 440 -6.40 -25.97 -0.75
CA TYR A 440 -6.33 -25.20 0.49
C TYR A 440 -7.20 -25.81 1.60
N ASN A 441 -8.44 -26.18 1.29
CA ASN A 441 -9.42 -26.62 2.28
C ASN A 441 -9.29 -28.11 2.66
N THR A 442 -8.61 -28.92 1.85
CA THR A 442 -8.45 -30.37 2.17
C THR A 442 -7.50 -30.55 3.35
N LYS A 443 -7.77 -31.60 4.17
CA LYS A 443 -6.86 -32.04 5.23
C LYS A 443 -5.87 -33.13 4.75
N LYS A 444 -5.90 -33.49 3.46
CA LYS A 444 -5.13 -34.57 2.88
C LYS A 444 -3.63 -34.27 2.76
N TYR A 445 -3.27 -33.01 2.54
CA TYR A 445 -1.90 -32.57 2.26
C TYR A 445 -1.28 -31.87 3.45
N THR A 446 0.02 -32.01 3.61
CA THR A 446 0.84 -31.22 4.54
C THR A 446 0.90 -29.75 4.12
N ALA A 447 1.39 -28.90 4.98
CA ALA A 447 1.53 -27.47 4.69
C ALA A 447 2.46 -27.21 3.50
N ASP A 448 3.57 -27.94 3.40
CA ASP A 448 4.56 -27.81 2.32
C ASP A 448 4.01 -28.33 0.98
N GLU A 449 3.37 -29.52 1.00
CA GLU A 449 2.71 -30.05 -0.21
C GLU A 449 1.62 -29.11 -0.73
N LYS A 450 0.81 -28.55 0.18
CA LYS A 450 -0.18 -27.53 -0.21
C LYS A 450 0.48 -26.30 -0.86
N ARG A 451 1.59 -25.86 -0.31
CA ARG A 451 2.33 -24.72 -0.85
C ARG A 451 2.80 -24.99 -2.27
N GLU A 452 3.46 -26.10 -2.48
CA GLU A 452 3.97 -26.50 -3.79
C GLU A 452 2.85 -26.64 -4.84
N LEU A 453 1.77 -27.35 -4.47
CA LEU A 453 0.64 -27.54 -5.36
C LEU A 453 -0.06 -26.22 -5.71
N ILE A 454 -0.29 -25.36 -4.73
CA ILE A 454 -0.93 -24.05 -4.95
C ILE A 454 -0.06 -23.14 -5.83
N ASP A 455 1.25 -23.13 -5.60
CA ASP A 455 2.18 -22.32 -6.39
C ASP A 455 2.25 -22.79 -7.84
N ALA A 456 2.28 -24.11 -8.08
CA ALA A 456 2.20 -24.68 -9.42
C ALA A 456 0.91 -24.26 -10.16
N HIS A 457 -0.23 -24.28 -9.47
CA HIS A 457 -1.51 -23.85 -10.05
C HIS A 457 -1.57 -22.33 -10.29
N TYR A 458 -0.97 -21.49 -9.42
CA TYR A 458 -0.86 -20.07 -9.71
C TYR A 458 0.02 -19.78 -10.92
N LEU A 459 1.14 -20.50 -11.10
CA LEU A 459 1.96 -20.38 -12.30
C LEU A 459 1.18 -20.78 -13.55
N LEU A 460 0.37 -21.83 -13.48
CA LEU A 460 -0.52 -22.23 -14.57
C LEU A 460 -1.55 -21.13 -14.89
N MET A 461 -2.18 -20.54 -13.86
CA MET A 461 -3.11 -19.41 -14.03
C MET A 461 -2.43 -18.23 -14.73
N ILE A 462 -1.23 -17.86 -14.30
CA ILE A 462 -0.45 -16.74 -14.86
C ILE A 462 -0.16 -17.00 -16.34
N LYS A 463 0.32 -18.21 -16.67
CA LYS A 463 0.60 -18.61 -18.06
C LYS A 463 -0.66 -18.59 -18.93
N THR A 464 -1.77 -19.07 -18.39
CA THR A 464 -3.05 -19.11 -19.10
C THR A 464 -3.60 -17.71 -19.33
N ALA A 465 -3.51 -16.82 -18.34
CA ALA A 465 -3.93 -15.41 -18.45
C ALA A 465 -3.05 -14.65 -19.46
N LYS A 466 -1.73 -14.84 -19.41
CA LYS A 466 -0.79 -14.23 -20.37
C LYS A 466 -1.13 -14.64 -21.79
N ARG A 467 -1.37 -15.92 -22.04
CA ARG A 467 -1.82 -16.40 -23.36
C ARG A 467 -3.11 -15.71 -23.82
N GLY A 468 -4.04 -15.47 -22.92
CA GLY A 468 -5.27 -14.73 -23.23
C GLY A 468 -5.00 -13.28 -23.63
N LEU A 469 -4.11 -12.61 -22.91
CA LEU A 469 -3.68 -11.25 -23.24
C LEU A 469 -2.96 -11.19 -24.59
N ASP A 470 -2.02 -12.10 -24.85
CA ASP A 470 -1.33 -12.18 -26.13
C ASP A 470 -2.32 -12.35 -27.29
N MET A 471 -3.40 -13.12 -27.11
CA MET A 471 -4.46 -13.27 -28.10
C MET A 471 -5.29 -12.00 -28.32
N MET A 472 -5.42 -11.14 -27.30
CA MET A 472 -6.11 -9.86 -27.39
C MET A 472 -5.26 -8.81 -28.10
N TYR A 473 -3.97 -8.74 -27.80
CA TYR A 473 -3.05 -7.71 -28.30
C TYR A 473 -2.42 -8.04 -29.66
N TYR A 474 -2.19 -9.32 -29.98
CA TYR A 474 -1.54 -9.74 -31.24
C TYR A 474 -2.30 -9.33 -32.52
N LYS A 475 -3.49 -8.76 -32.38
CA LYS A 475 -4.30 -8.29 -33.50
C LYS A 475 -4.16 -6.81 -33.84
N VAL A 476 -3.66 -6.00 -32.91
CA VAL A 476 -3.51 -4.56 -33.17
C VAL A 476 -2.39 -4.31 -34.20
N ASP A 477 -1.37 -5.18 -34.22
CA ASP A 477 -0.20 -5.00 -35.11
C ASP A 477 -0.40 -5.50 -36.54
N ASN A 478 -1.36 -6.39 -36.80
CA ASN A 478 -1.58 -6.92 -38.13
C ASN A 478 -2.64 -6.17 -38.96
N ASP A 479 -3.48 -5.35 -38.33
CA ASP A 479 -4.50 -4.53 -39.03
C ASP A 479 -3.96 -3.12 -39.41
N ASN A 480 -2.73 -2.77 -38.98
CA ASN A 480 -2.05 -1.53 -39.37
C ASN A 480 -0.93 -1.74 -40.41
N LYS A 481 -0.87 -2.92 -41.05
CA LYS A 481 -0.08 -3.20 -42.24
C LYS A 481 -1.02 -3.48 -43.39
#